data_04fe4f4135e3452a7beed562c11d1292
#
_entry.id   04fe4f4135e3452a7beed562c11d1292
#
_cell.length_a   1.000
_cell.length_b   1.000
_cell.length_c   1.000
_cell.angle_alpha   90.00
_cell.angle_beta   90.00
_cell.angle_gamma   90.00
#
_symmetry.space_group_name_H-M   'P 1'
#
loop_
_entity.id
_entity.type
_entity.pdbx_description
1 polymer ?
#
loop_
_entity_poly.entity_id
_entity_poly.type
_entity_poly.pdbx_seq_one_letter_code
_entity_poly.pdbx_strand_id
1 'polypeptide(L)'
;MISDSIAAIATAVGEAGIAVIRVSGPDSIVEVEPIFKSRIKLTEAESHTVHYGHIIDPRSGEEIEEVLVTVMKGPRSFTTENVVEISSHGGVIAVTRVMKLLLQQQIRLAEPGEFTKRAYLNGRIDLSQAEAVIDLIRSKSDRAFGIALKQVKGDLSSKITAQRHTLVETMAHIEVNIDYPEHDVESLTSTFIKDKCSEVMEQITNLLKTAEEGKILREGITTAIVGRPNVGKSSLLNTLAHDNKAIVTDIPGTTRDVIEQFITINNIPLKLLDTAGIRETLDVVEKIGVERSRDAVNEADLILLVLDASQPLHMDELELMEQIRGRQSIVIMNKMDLPSMIDIDVIKRYFAPESIVSMSVKTQEGIDALEESISRLFFSGQLESNDLTYVSNVRHIALLNKAKQSLQDAYDAAEQLIPIDMIQIDVRLAWEQLGEIIGDTAGDSLLDQIFSQFCLGK
;
A
#
# COMPACT_ATOMS: atom_id res chain seq x y z
N MET A 1 8.14 -27.63 7.92
CA MET A 1 7.11 -27.07 8.79
C MET A 1 7.80 -26.27 9.88
N ILE A 2 7.35 -25.05 10.13
CA ILE A 2 7.84 -24.21 11.23
C ILE A 2 7.31 -24.85 12.52
N SER A 3 8.19 -25.21 13.44
CA SER A 3 7.84 -26.00 14.62
C SER A 3 7.86 -25.21 15.93
N ASP A 4 8.09 -23.90 15.87
CA ASP A 4 8.21 -23.02 17.02
C ASP A 4 7.00 -22.10 17.18
N SER A 5 6.76 -21.66 18.41
CA SER A 5 5.75 -20.65 18.72
C SER A 5 6.36 -19.26 18.77
N ILE A 6 5.63 -18.28 18.25
CA ILE A 6 6.02 -16.86 18.22
C ILE A 6 5.01 -16.01 18.96
N ALA A 7 5.47 -14.90 19.53
CA ALA A 7 4.62 -13.90 20.16
C ALA A 7 4.99 -12.49 19.74
N ALA A 8 3.98 -11.63 19.62
CA ALA A 8 4.17 -10.20 19.47
C ALA A 8 3.00 -9.39 20.04
N ILE A 9 3.27 -8.12 20.35
CA ILE A 9 2.24 -7.14 20.68
C ILE A 9 1.58 -6.72 19.35
N ALA A 10 0.28 -7.02 19.20
CA ALA A 10 -0.46 -6.82 17.96
C ALA A 10 -1.17 -5.45 17.87
N THR A 11 -1.22 -4.70 18.96
CA THR A 11 -1.78 -3.34 19.05
C THR A 11 -0.67 -2.30 19.12
N ALA A 12 -0.98 -1.05 18.82
CA ALA A 12 -0.04 0.06 19.04
C ALA A 12 0.40 0.10 20.51
N VAL A 13 1.70 0.34 20.74
CA VAL A 13 2.28 0.44 22.10
C VAL A 13 2.08 1.87 22.61
N GLY A 14 1.39 2.02 23.73
CA GLY A 14 1.10 3.32 24.33
C GLY A 14 0.04 3.21 25.42
N GLU A 15 -0.45 4.35 25.91
CA GLU A 15 -1.56 4.38 26.87
C GLU A 15 -2.89 4.14 26.13
N ALA A 16 -3.48 2.96 26.33
CA ALA A 16 -4.74 2.56 25.71
C ALA A 16 -5.59 1.77 26.71
N GLY A 17 -6.89 1.65 26.46
CA GLY A 17 -7.77 0.83 27.29
C GLY A 17 -7.45 -0.66 27.22
N ILE A 18 -7.01 -1.16 26.05
CA ILE A 18 -6.71 -2.57 25.80
C ILE A 18 -5.45 -2.67 24.92
N ALA A 19 -4.63 -3.68 25.24
CA ALA A 19 -3.58 -4.17 24.36
C ALA A 19 -3.74 -5.67 24.08
N VAL A 20 -3.38 -6.11 22.90
CA VAL A 20 -3.46 -7.51 22.48
C VAL A 20 -2.06 -8.05 22.21
N ILE A 21 -1.71 -9.14 22.87
CA ILE A 21 -0.53 -9.94 22.58
C ILE A 21 -1.00 -11.19 21.84
N ARG A 22 -0.43 -11.45 20.68
CA ARG A 22 -0.74 -12.62 19.85
C ARG A 22 0.37 -13.64 19.95
N VAL A 23 -0.01 -14.90 20.14
CA VAL A 23 0.89 -16.06 20.12
C VAL A 23 0.41 -16.99 19.02
N SER A 24 1.31 -17.48 18.16
CA SER A 24 0.99 -18.44 17.10
C SER A 24 2.05 -19.55 17.05
N GLY A 25 1.60 -20.77 16.86
CA GLY A 25 2.47 -21.93 16.71
C GLY A 25 1.70 -23.23 17.00
N PRO A 26 2.27 -24.39 16.65
CA PRO A 26 1.61 -25.68 16.88
C PRO A 26 1.32 -25.91 18.35
N ASP A 27 2.21 -25.50 19.26
CA ASP A 27 2.13 -25.73 20.71
C ASP A 27 1.71 -24.48 21.49
N SER A 28 1.33 -23.37 20.83
CA SER A 28 1.04 -22.07 21.45
C SER A 28 0.02 -22.14 22.60
N ILE A 29 -1.00 -23.01 22.51
CA ILE A 29 -2.02 -23.18 23.56
C ILE A 29 -1.40 -23.84 24.82
N VAL A 30 -0.57 -24.88 24.60
CA VAL A 30 0.09 -25.63 25.69
C VAL A 30 1.13 -24.75 26.39
N GLU A 31 1.86 -23.93 25.62
CA GLU A 31 2.92 -23.05 26.11
C GLU A 31 2.38 -21.83 26.87
N VAL A 32 1.17 -21.33 26.50
CA VAL A 32 0.52 -20.23 27.24
C VAL A 32 -0.18 -20.71 28.51
N GLU A 33 -0.66 -21.96 28.56
CA GLU A 33 -1.43 -22.48 29.68
C GLU A 33 -0.75 -22.31 31.05
N PRO A 34 0.58 -22.54 31.23
CA PRO A 34 1.23 -22.43 32.54
C PRO A 34 1.19 -21.04 33.17
N ILE A 35 1.06 -19.99 32.36
CA ILE A 35 1.01 -18.59 32.82
C ILE A 35 -0.41 -18.05 32.93
N PHE A 36 -1.43 -18.83 32.56
CA PHE A 36 -2.83 -18.38 32.57
C PHE A 36 -3.66 -19.16 33.59
N LYS A 37 -4.22 -18.46 34.54
CA LYS A 37 -5.10 -19.02 35.60
C LYS A 37 -6.55 -18.65 35.33
N SER A 38 -7.37 -19.64 35.01
CA SER A 38 -8.81 -19.49 34.82
C SER A 38 -9.59 -20.69 35.36
N ARG A 39 -10.92 -20.69 35.12
CA ARG A 39 -11.79 -21.83 35.51
C ARG A 39 -11.61 -23.05 34.60
N ILE A 40 -11.22 -22.83 33.33
CA ILE A 40 -11.10 -23.86 32.31
C ILE A 40 -9.65 -23.82 31.81
N LYS A 41 -9.04 -24.96 31.58
CA LYS A 41 -7.74 -25.06 30.94
C LYS A 41 -7.83 -24.65 29.46
N LEU A 42 -6.85 -23.92 28.96
CA LEU A 42 -6.84 -23.49 27.55
C LEU A 42 -6.78 -24.69 26.59
N THR A 43 -6.11 -25.76 26.98
CA THR A 43 -6.04 -27.02 26.22
C THR A 43 -7.40 -27.69 26.05
N GLU A 44 -8.31 -27.52 27.02
CA GLU A 44 -9.68 -28.06 27.01
C GLU A 44 -10.67 -27.09 26.37
N ALA A 45 -10.29 -25.81 26.15
CA ALA A 45 -11.14 -24.80 25.56
C ALA A 45 -11.56 -25.15 24.13
N GLU A 46 -12.79 -24.79 23.76
CA GLU A 46 -13.24 -24.87 22.37
C GLU A 46 -12.57 -23.77 21.52
N SER A 47 -12.45 -24.01 20.22
CA SER A 47 -11.90 -23.02 19.28
C SER A 47 -12.87 -21.84 19.14
N HIS A 48 -12.32 -20.62 19.06
CA HIS A 48 -13.04 -19.34 18.93
C HIS A 48 -13.87 -19.01 20.18
N THR A 49 -13.32 -19.32 21.34
CA THR A 49 -13.90 -18.95 22.65
C THR A 49 -13.00 -18.00 23.40
N VAL A 50 -13.62 -17.19 24.26
CA VAL A 50 -12.94 -16.19 25.10
C VAL A 50 -13.04 -16.60 26.56
N HIS A 51 -11.93 -16.56 27.27
CA HIS A 51 -11.81 -16.99 28.66
C HIS A 51 -11.29 -15.84 29.52
N TYR A 52 -12.03 -15.52 30.57
CA TYR A 52 -11.58 -14.59 31.60
C TYR A 52 -10.64 -15.30 32.59
N GLY A 53 -9.57 -14.60 32.96
CA GLY A 53 -8.61 -15.11 33.95
C GLY A 53 -7.50 -14.12 34.24
N HIS A 54 -6.42 -14.64 34.84
CA HIS A 54 -5.27 -13.84 35.26
C HIS A 54 -3.97 -14.43 34.73
N ILE A 55 -3.07 -13.56 34.29
CA ILE A 55 -1.70 -13.95 34.02
C ILE A 55 -0.95 -14.01 35.34
N ILE A 56 -0.34 -15.16 35.61
CA ILE A 56 0.43 -15.43 36.82
C ILE A 56 1.89 -15.76 36.46
N ASP A 57 2.82 -15.36 37.29
CA ASP A 57 4.19 -15.89 37.23
C ASP A 57 4.20 -17.29 37.85
N PRO A 58 4.45 -18.36 37.06
CA PRO A 58 4.41 -19.74 37.59
C PRO A 58 5.51 -20.04 38.61
N ARG A 59 6.54 -19.19 38.74
CA ARG A 59 7.66 -19.39 39.71
C ARG A 59 7.33 -18.77 41.07
N SER A 60 6.77 -17.56 41.06
CA SER A 60 6.44 -16.83 42.32
C SER A 60 4.99 -16.99 42.75
N GLY A 61 4.10 -17.36 41.85
CA GLY A 61 2.64 -17.35 42.06
C GLY A 61 2.06 -15.93 42.03
N GLU A 62 2.85 -14.91 41.72
CA GLU A 62 2.41 -13.50 41.63
C GLU A 62 1.40 -13.33 40.49
N GLU A 63 0.28 -12.70 40.79
CA GLU A 63 -0.66 -12.25 39.77
C GLU A 63 -0.15 -10.97 39.10
N ILE A 64 0.02 -11.05 37.78
CA ILE A 64 0.64 -9.99 36.99
C ILE A 64 -0.40 -9.09 36.33
N GLU A 65 -1.50 -9.70 35.82
CA GLU A 65 -2.50 -8.96 35.03
C GLU A 65 -3.81 -9.73 34.94
N GLU A 66 -4.93 -9.02 34.94
CA GLU A 66 -6.26 -9.51 34.60
C GLU A 66 -6.50 -9.45 33.11
N VAL A 67 -6.93 -10.55 32.49
CA VAL A 67 -6.95 -10.66 31.01
C VAL A 67 -8.17 -11.41 30.48
N LEU A 68 -8.44 -11.18 29.19
CA LEU A 68 -9.28 -12.05 28.37
C LEU A 68 -8.38 -12.80 27.40
N VAL A 69 -8.49 -14.13 27.35
CA VAL A 69 -7.71 -14.97 26.44
C VAL A 69 -8.64 -15.60 25.42
N THR A 70 -8.36 -15.34 24.14
CA THR A 70 -9.06 -15.94 22.99
C THR A 70 -8.23 -17.10 22.46
N VAL A 71 -8.87 -18.26 22.25
CA VAL A 71 -8.25 -19.47 21.71
C VAL A 71 -8.79 -19.74 20.28
N MET A 72 -7.91 -19.88 19.31
CA MET A 72 -8.23 -20.26 17.94
C MET A 72 -7.40 -21.48 17.56
N LYS A 73 -8.04 -22.63 17.37
CA LYS A 73 -7.35 -23.87 16.98
C LYS A 73 -7.22 -23.96 15.47
N GLY A 74 -6.03 -24.35 15.00
CA GLY A 74 -5.78 -24.62 13.60
C GLY A 74 -6.72 -25.67 13.01
N PRO A 75 -7.03 -25.63 11.69
CA PRO A 75 -6.55 -24.66 10.71
C PRO A 75 -7.37 -23.34 10.66
N ARG A 76 -8.41 -23.16 11.49
CA ARG A 76 -9.29 -21.97 11.50
C ARG A 76 -8.69 -20.83 12.30
N SER A 77 -7.54 -20.31 11.86
CA SER A 77 -6.85 -19.15 12.42
C SER A 77 -6.20 -18.32 11.30
N PHE A 78 -5.60 -17.19 11.62
CA PHE A 78 -4.92 -16.36 10.60
C PHE A 78 -3.70 -17.06 10.01
N THR A 79 -2.91 -17.72 10.83
CA THR A 79 -1.70 -18.45 10.42
C THR A 79 -1.95 -19.90 10.02
N THR A 80 -3.19 -20.41 10.18
CA THR A 80 -3.59 -21.81 10.14
C THR A 80 -2.99 -22.67 11.29
N GLU A 81 -2.18 -22.08 12.15
CA GLU A 81 -1.66 -22.70 13.37
C GLU A 81 -2.64 -22.51 14.55
N ASN A 82 -2.32 -23.06 15.71
CA ASN A 82 -2.99 -22.65 16.94
C ASN A 82 -2.60 -21.22 17.27
N VAL A 83 -3.58 -20.38 17.61
CA VAL A 83 -3.38 -18.98 17.96
C VAL A 83 -4.04 -18.69 19.30
N VAL A 84 -3.31 -17.99 20.15
CA VAL A 84 -3.81 -17.44 21.42
C VAL A 84 -3.67 -15.93 21.38
N GLU A 85 -4.75 -15.20 21.64
CA GLU A 85 -4.72 -13.75 21.84
C GLU A 85 -5.01 -13.41 23.29
N ILE A 86 -4.09 -12.67 23.91
CA ILE A 86 -4.18 -12.23 25.30
C ILE A 86 -4.51 -10.74 25.28
N SER A 87 -5.71 -10.37 25.64
CA SER A 87 -6.16 -8.99 25.81
C SER A 87 -5.95 -8.55 27.25
N SER A 88 -5.04 -7.62 27.47
CA SER A 88 -4.67 -7.02 28.74
C SER A 88 -5.02 -5.53 28.80
N HIS A 89 -4.83 -4.86 29.93
CA HIS A 89 -4.83 -3.41 29.97
C HIS A 89 -3.69 -2.84 29.09
N GLY A 90 -3.94 -1.71 28.41
CA GLY A 90 -3.07 -1.14 27.37
C GLY A 90 -1.85 -0.38 27.89
N GLY A 91 -1.49 -0.55 29.16
CA GLY A 91 -0.29 0.07 29.74
C GLY A 91 1.00 -0.63 29.29
N VAL A 92 2.04 0.14 28.93
CA VAL A 92 3.33 -0.38 28.46
C VAL A 92 3.94 -1.39 29.44
N ILE A 93 3.81 -1.14 30.76
CA ILE A 93 4.37 -2.01 31.80
C ILE A 93 3.62 -3.35 31.85
N ALA A 94 2.28 -3.34 31.82
CA ALA A 94 1.47 -4.56 31.86
C ALA A 94 1.81 -5.47 30.68
N VAL A 95 1.75 -4.92 29.48
CA VAL A 95 2.06 -5.65 28.23
C VAL A 95 3.49 -6.22 28.23
N THR A 96 4.47 -5.42 28.68
CA THR A 96 5.87 -5.85 28.76
C THR A 96 6.07 -6.99 29.76
N ARG A 97 5.37 -6.95 30.90
CA ARG A 97 5.44 -8.04 31.92
C ARG A 97 4.84 -9.33 31.37
N VAL A 98 3.69 -9.27 30.71
CA VAL A 98 3.07 -10.45 30.08
C VAL A 98 3.99 -11.01 28.98
N MET A 99 4.53 -10.16 28.10
CA MET A 99 5.46 -10.59 27.06
C MET A 99 6.71 -11.26 27.65
N LYS A 100 7.30 -10.72 28.73
CA LYS A 100 8.46 -11.35 29.40
C LYS A 100 8.13 -12.75 29.92
N LEU A 101 6.94 -12.98 30.45
CA LEU A 101 6.53 -14.32 30.89
C LEU A 101 6.37 -15.29 29.73
N LEU A 102 5.78 -14.85 28.63
CA LEU A 102 5.67 -15.65 27.39
C LEU A 102 7.05 -16.08 26.86
N LEU A 103 8.00 -15.15 26.81
CA LEU A 103 9.38 -15.44 26.36
C LEU A 103 10.18 -16.34 27.32
N GLN A 104 9.69 -16.57 28.54
CA GLN A 104 10.26 -17.56 29.48
C GLN A 104 9.72 -18.98 29.23
N GLN A 105 8.65 -19.11 28.46
CA GLN A 105 8.16 -20.37 27.93
C GLN A 105 8.96 -20.73 26.66
N GLN A 106 8.57 -21.71 25.90
CA GLN A 106 9.26 -22.04 24.62
C GLN A 106 8.81 -21.16 23.44
N ILE A 107 8.43 -19.92 23.73
CA ILE A 107 7.91 -18.94 22.77
C ILE A 107 9.01 -17.90 22.49
N ARG A 108 9.30 -17.62 21.23
CA ARG A 108 10.21 -16.51 20.86
C ARG A 108 9.44 -15.27 20.39
N LEU A 109 10.15 -14.15 20.35
CA LEU A 109 9.60 -12.93 19.74
C LEU A 109 9.44 -13.16 18.22
N ALA A 110 8.31 -12.72 17.69
CA ALA A 110 8.05 -12.74 16.25
C ALA A 110 8.92 -11.71 15.51
N GLU A 111 9.33 -12.05 14.30
CA GLU A 111 9.93 -11.12 13.36
C GLU A 111 8.86 -10.21 12.72
N PRO A 112 9.24 -9.06 12.12
CA PRO A 112 8.31 -8.25 11.34
C PRO A 112 7.62 -9.10 10.26
N GLY A 113 6.28 -8.99 10.17
CA GLY A 113 5.48 -9.72 9.17
C GLY A 113 5.38 -11.24 9.34
N GLU A 114 5.92 -11.82 10.42
CA GLU A 114 6.03 -13.27 10.53
C GLU A 114 4.68 -14.00 10.60
N PHE A 115 3.66 -13.42 11.21
CA PHE A 115 2.32 -14.04 11.20
C PHE A 115 1.74 -14.12 9.78
N THR A 116 1.93 -13.07 8.97
CA THR A 116 1.49 -13.07 7.56
C THR A 116 2.36 -13.99 6.70
N LYS A 117 3.67 -14.05 6.96
CA LYS A 117 4.60 -15.00 6.34
C LYS A 117 4.17 -16.45 6.60
N ARG A 118 3.78 -16.79 7.84
CA ARG A 118 3.25 -18.11 8.21
C ARG A 118 1.92 -18.40 7.51
N ALA A 119 1.01 -17.42 7.41
CA ALA A 119 -0.23 -17.58 6.66
C ALA A 119 0.03 -17.90 5.17
N TYR A 120 1.03 -17.26 4.56
CA TYR A 120 1.49 -17.56 3.20
C TYR A 120 2.13 -18.94 3.10
N LEU A 121 3.12 -19.26 3.95
CA LEU A 121 3.82 -20.55 3.93
C LEU A 121 2.89 -21.75 4.20
N ASN A 122 1.85 -21.54 4.99
CA ASN A 122 0.81 -22.55 5.27
C ASN A 122 -0.30 -22.58 4.20
N GLY A 123 -0.18 -21.82 3.11
CA GLY A 123 -1.07 -21.87 1.96
C GLY A 123 -2.45 -21.25 2.18
N ARG A 124 -2.64 -20.44 3.24
CA ARG A 124 -3.91 -19.75 3.46
C ARG A 124 -4.11 -18.57 2.50
N ILE A 125 -3.06 -17.85 2.22
CA ILE A 125 -3.02 -16.70 1.32
C ILE A 125 -1.81 -16.84 0.40
N ASP A 126 -1.87 -16.26 -0.78
CA ASP A 126 -0.73 -16.11 -1.67
C ASP A 126 0.08 -14.83 -1.38
N LEU A 127 1.19 -14.63 -2.10
CA LEU A 127 2.07 -13.49 -1.87
C LEU A 127 1.40 -12.15 -2.18
N SER A 128 0.57 -12.08 -3.23
CA SER A 128 -0.15 -10.86 -3.58
C SER A 128 -1.19 -10.47 -2.53
N GLN A 129 -1.85 -11.46 -1.91
CA GLN A 129 -2.76 -11.27 -0.79
C GLN A 129 -2.00 -10.86 0.49
N ALA A 130 -0.82 -11.45 0.72
CA ALA A 130 0.04 -11.10 1.85
C ALA A 130 0.45 -9.61 1.77
N GLU A 131 0.94 -9.15 0.61
CA GLU A 131 1.27 -7.74 0.39
C GLU A 131 0.05 -6.83 0.57
N ALA A 132 -1.13 -7.27 0.13
CA ALA A 132 -2.36 -6.50 0.30
C ALA A 132 -2.78 -6.32 1.78
N VAL A 133 -2.37 -7.21 2.70
CA VAL A 133 -2.62 -7.04 4.14
C VAL A 133 -1.94 -5.78 4.67
N ILE A 134 -0.70 -5.48 4.27
CA ILE A 134 -0.03 -4.25 4.71
C ILE A 134 -0.61 -3.02 4.02
N ASP A 135 -1.00 -3.13 2.75
CA ASP A 135 -1.65 -2.05 2.02
C ASP A 135 -3.00 -1.68 2.68
N LEU A 136 -3.76 -2.67 3.15
CA LEU A 136 -5.01 -2.47 3.89
C LEU A 136 -4.77 -1.68 5.20
N ILE A 137 -3.72 -2.03 5.95
CA ILE A 137 -3.36 -1.38 7.22
C ILE A 137 -2.88 0.06 6.99
N ARG A 138 -2.13 0.29 5.90
CA ARG A 138 -1.53 1.58 5.57
C ARG A 138 -2.42 2.48 4.72
N SER A 139 -3.61 2.02 4.34
CA SER A 139 -4.54 2.78 3.51
C SER A 139 -4.82 4.17 4.08
N LYS A 140 -4.74 5.20 3.22
CA LYS A 140 -4.91 6.61 3.59
C LYS A 140 -6.25 7.18 3.09
N SER A 141 -7.02 6.41 2.31
CA SER A 141 -8.34 6.80 1.82
C SER A 141 -9.27 5.58 1.74
N ASP A 142 -10.58 5.82 1.74
CA ASP A 142 -11.58 4.76 1.60
C ASP A 142 -11.41 3.98 0.29
N ARG A 143 -10.98 4.67 -0.78
CA ARG A 143 -10.74 4.03 -2.08
C ARG A 143 -9.52 3.12 -2.04
N ALA A 144 -8.41 3.57 -1.44
CA ALA A 144 -7.22 2.73 -1.23
C ALA A 144 -7.55 1.50 -0.38
N PHE A 145 -8.33 1.68 0.69
CA PHE A 145 -8.82 0.60 1.55
C PHE A 145 -9.66 -0.40 0.75
N GLY A 146 -10.60 0.07 -0.07
CA GLY A 146 -11.43 -0.79 -0.92
C GLY A 146 -10.62 -1.63 -1.90
N ILE A 147 -9.59 -1.05 -2.54
CA ILE A 147 -8.68 -1.75 -3.44
C ILE A 147 -7.90 -2.83 -2.68
N ALA A 148 -7.27 -2.48 -1.57
CA ALA A 148 -6.51 -3.42 -0.76
C ALA A 148 -7.40 -4.57 -0.24
N LEU A 149 -8.64 -4.28 0.17
CA LEU A 149 -9.60 -5.29 0.60
C LEU A 149 -9.95 -6.29 -0.50
N LYS A 150 -10.15 -5.83 -1.74
CA LYS A 150 -10.36 -6.70 -2.90
C LYS A 150 -9.15 -7.59 -3.17
N GLN A 151 -7.94 -7.03 -3.08
CA GLN A 151 -6.70 -7.81 -3.26
C GLN A 151 -6.52 -8.85 -2.15
N VAL A 152 -6.79 -8.52 -0.87
CA VAL A 152 -6.79 -9.50 0.24
C VAL A 152 -7.79 -10.65 -0.02
N LYS A 153 -8.92 -10.36 -0.66
CA LYS A 153 -9.91 -11.38 -1.05
C LYS A 153 -9.49 -12.25 -2.24
N GLY A 154 -8.38 -11.90 -2.93
CA GLY A 154 -7.82 -12.68 -4.02
C GLY A 154 -8.28 -12.28 -5.42
N ASP A 155 -8.84 -11.08 -5.62
CA ASP A 155 -9.32 -10.64 -6.94
C ASP A 155 -8.18 -10.61 -7.98
N LEU A 156 -6.99 -10.10 -7.61
CA LEU A 156 -5.83 -10.12 -8.48
C LEU A 156 -5.31 -11.55 -8.69
N SER A 157 -5.16 -12.29 -7.60
CA SER A 157 -4.68 -13.67 -7.61
C SER A 157 -5.49 -14.57 -8.52
N SER A 158 -6.83 -14.49 -8.46
CA SER A 158 -7.72 -15.29 -9.32
C SER A 158 -7.53 -14.98 -10.80
N LYS A 159 -7.34 -13.69 -11.16
CA LYS A 159 -7.06 -13.29 -12.54
C LYS A 159 -5.71 -13.79 -13.03
N ILE A 160 -4.65 -13.65 -12.22
CA ILE A 160 -3.32 -14.17 -12.54
C ILE A 160 -3.34 -15.69 -12.71
N THR A 161 -4.01 -16.41 -11.81
CA THR A 161 -4.13 -17.86 -11.88
C THR A 161 -4.87 -18.30 -13.16
N ALA A 162 -5.92 -17.59 -13.57
CA ALA A 162 -6.63 -17.88 -14.82
C ALA A 162 -5.70 -17.72 -16.05
N GLN A 163 -4.91 -16.64 -16.11
CA GLN A 163 -3.96 -16.44 -17.21
C GLN A 163 -2.86 -17.51 -17.22
N ARG A 164 -2.35 -17.86 -16.06
CA ARG A 164 -1.36 -18.96 -15.94
C ARG A 164 -1.92 -20.29 -16.42
N HIS A 165 -3.19 -20.57 -16.15
CA HIS A 165 -3.84 -21.78 -16.64
C HIS A 165 -3.88 -21.81 -18.17
N THR A 166 -4.27 -20.71 -18.82
CA THR A 166 -4.23 -20.57 -20.29
C THR A 166 -2.82 -20.83 -20.85
N LEU A 167 -1.77 -20.33 -20.17
CA LEU A 167 -0.38 -20.57 -20.60
C LEU A 167 0.05 -22.03 -20.39
N VAL A 168 -0.38 -22.69 -19.32
CA VAL A 168 -0.13 -24.13 -19.10
C VAL A 168 -0.78 -24.98 -20.21
N GLU A 169 -2.03 -24.67 -20.58
CA GLU A 169 -2.70 -25.34 -21.70
C GLU A 169 -1.96 -25.10 -23.02
N THR A 170 -1.47 -23.88 -23.23
CA THR A 170 -0.66 -23.54 -24.42
C THR A 170 0.64 -24.33 -24.46
N MET A 171 1.38 -24.40 -23.35
CA MET A 171 2.61 -25.18 -23.24
C MET A 171 2.37 -26.67 -23.46
N ALA A 172 1.30 -27.24 -22.88
CA ALA A 172 0.92 -28.64 -23.10
C ALA A 172 0.59 -28.92 -24.56
N HIS A 173 -0.09 -27.99 -25.25
CA HIS A 173 -0.35 -28.11 -26.67
C HIS A 173 0.93 -28.08 -27.50
N ILE A 174 1.88 -27.20 -27.17
CA ILE A 174 3.20 -27.13 -27.80
C ILE A 174 3.95 -28.46 -27.62
N GLU A 175 3.99 -28.99 -26.40
CA GLU A 175 4.74 -30.22 -26.05
C GLU A 175 4.21 -31.44 -26.83
N VAL A 176 2.89 -31.58 -26.96
CA VAL A 176 2.28 -32.63 -27.78
C VAL A 176 2.71 -32.52 -29.23
N ASN A 177 2.82 -31.31 -29.80
CA ASN A 177 3.23 -31.13 -31.19
C ASN A 177 4.73 -31.34 -31.41
N ILE A 178 5.56 -31.12 -30.38
CA ILE A 178 7.00 -31.46 -30.41
C ILE A 178 7.18 -32.98 -30.41
N ASP A 179 6.42 -33.70 -29.57
CA ASP A 179 6.53 -35.15 -29.39
C ASP A 179 5.95 -35.97 -30.60
N TYR A 180 4.95 -35.40 -31.29
CA TYR A 180 4.23 -36.06 -32.38
C TYR A 180 4.20 -35.21 -33.65
N PRO A 181 5.34 -34.94 -34.32
CA PRO A 181 5.42 -34.06 -35.49
C PRO A 181 4.77 -34.58 -36.75
N GLU A 182 4.28 -35.83 -36.77
CA GLU A 182 3.75 -36.51 -37.97
C GLU A 182 2.39 -35.98 -38.45
N HIS A 183 1.77 -35.05 -37.74
CA HIS A 183 0.39 -34.61 -38.03
C HIS A 183 0.27 -33.28 -38.81
N ASP A 184 1.32 -32.77 -39.43
CA ASP A 184 1.30 -31.61 -40.36
C ASP A 184 0.60 -30.33 -39.79
N VAL A 185 0.82 -30.01 -38.51
CA VAL A 185 0.01 -29.05 -37.74
C VAL A 185 0.77 -27.78 -37.37
N GLU A 186 1.99 -27.55 -37.91
CA GLU A 186 2.84 -26.43 -37.54
C GLU A 186 2.14 -25.06 -37.72
N SER A 187 1.41 -24.86 -38.82
CA SER A 187 0.67 -23.63 -39.08
C SER A 187 -0.55 -23.45 -38.19
N LEU A 188 -1.24 -24.54 -37.84
CA LEU A 188 -2.37 -24.53 -36.91
C LEU A 188 -1.90 -24.27 -35.47
N THR A 189 -0.78 -24.88 -35.08
CA THR A 189 -0.14 -24.66 -33.77
C THR A 189 0.34 -23.22 -33.61
N SER A 190 0.99 -22.65 -34.65
CA SER A 190 1.40 -21.25 -34.66
C SER A 190 0.21 -20.29 -34.50
N THR A 191 -0.91 -20.56 -35.20
CA THR A 191 -2.13 -19.76 -35.05
C THR A 191 -2.70 -19.86 -33.63
N PHE A 192 -2.78 -21.06 -33.06
CA PHE A 192 -3.24 -21.29 -31.71
C PHE A 192 -2.39 -20.56 -30.67
N ILE A 193 -1.05 -20.60 -30.81
CA ILE A 193 -0.12 -19.88 -29.91
C ILE A 193 -0.37 -18.37 -30.00
N LYS A 194 -0.48 -17.81 -31.22
CA LYS A 194 -0.76 -16.38 -31.41
C LYS A 194 -2.08 -15.95 -30.76
N ASP A 195 -3.14 -16.73 -30.94
CA ASP A 195 -4.44 -16.44 -30.37
C ASP A 195 -4.39 -16.45 -28.83
N LYS A 196 -3.71 -17.46 -28.24
CA LYS A 196 -3.57 -17.54 -26.78
C LYS A 196 -2.66 -16.47 -26.20
N CYS A 197 -1.54 -16.16 -26.85
CA CYS A 197 -0.70 -15.04 -26.44
C CYS A 197 -1.45 -13.71 -26.51
N SER A 198 -2.23 -13.47 -27.56
CA SER A 198 -3.06 -12.26 -27.70
C SER A 198 -4.11 -12.15 -26.61
N GLU A 199 -4.80 -13.26 -26.30
CA GLU A 199 -5.79 -13.33 -25.23
C GLU A 199 -5.19 -12.92 -23.88
N VAL A 200 -4.04 -13.52 -23.51
CA VAL A 200 -3.38 -13.22 -22.23
C VAL A 200 -2.81 -11.81 -22.20
N MET A 201 -2.20 -11.33 -23.30
CA MET A 201 -1.69 -9.95 -23.41
C MET A 201 -2.79 -8.91 -23.28
N GLU A 202 -3.99 -9.16 -23.81
CA GLU A 202 -5.14 -8.27 -23.64
C GLU A 202 -5.54 -8.17 -22.15
N GLN A 203 -5.64 -9.31 -21.45
CA GLN A 203 -5.96 -9.33 -20.03
C GLN A 203 -4.89 -8.60 -19.18
N ILE A 204 -3.61 -8.84 -19.45
CA ILE A 204 -2.51 -8.11 -18.79
C ILE A 204 -2.61 -6.61 -19.09
N THR A 205 -2.90 -6.23 -20.33
CA THR A 205 -3.06 -4.82 -20.72
C THR A 205 -4.21 -4.16 -19.97
N ASN A 206 -5.33 -4.85 -19.78
CA ASN A 206 -6.47 -4.34 -19.00
C ASN A 206 -6.11 -4.15 -17.51
N LEU A 207 -5.31 -5.04 -16.92
CA LEU A 207 -4.78 -4.85 -15.56
C LEU A 207 -3.84 -3.64 -15.49
N LEU A 208 -2.94 -3.49 -16.47
CA LEU A 208 -1.97 -2.39 -16.51
C LEU A 208 -2.61 -1.01 -16.72
N LYS A 209 -3.80 -0.91 -17.34
CA LYS A 209 -4.53 0.36 -17.48
C LYS A 209 -4.84 1.02 -16.13
N THR A 210 -4.97 0.24 -15.06
CA THR A 210 -5.26 0.74 -13.72
C THR A 210 -4.00 1.00 -12.88
N ALA A 211 -2.81 0.74 -13.44
CA ALA A 211 -1.56 0.72 -12.68
C ALA A 211 -1.16 2.10 -12.14
N GLU A 212 -1.25 3.15 -12.96
CA GLU A 212 -0.89 4.50 -12.55
C GLU A 212 -1.84 5.03 -11.48
N GLU A 213 -3.16 4.88 -11.69
CA GLU A 213 -4.16 5.27 -10.69
C GLU A 213 -4.02 4.44 -9.40
N GLY A 214 -3.81 3.14 -9.52
CA GLY A 214 -3.59 2.24 -8.38
C GLY A 214 -2.37 2.64 -7.56
N LYS A 215 -1.25 2.99 -8.22
CA LYS A 215 -0.04 3.48 -7.57
C LYS A 215 -0.30 4.78 -6.80
N ILE A 216 -0.98 5.74 -7.42
CA ILE A 216 -1.35 7.01 -6.80
C ILE A 216 -2.21 6.77 -5.54
N LEU A 217 -3.19 5.89 -5.62
CA LEU A 217 -4.07 5.59 -4.48
C LEU A 217 -3.32 4.90 -3.33
N ARG A 218 -2.30 4.10 -3.64
CA ARG A 218 -1.47 3.40 -2.64
C ARG A 218 -0.42 4.29 -1.99
N GLU A 219 0.36 5.02 -2.80
CA GLU A 219 1.53 5.77 -2.35
C GLU A 219 1.20 7.22 -2.02
N GLY A 220 0.14 7.75 -2.63
CA GLY A 220 -0.21 9.16 -2.60
C GLY A 220 0.53 9.96 -3.67
N ILE A 221 0.09 11.20 -3.88
CA ILE A 221 0.74 12.17 -4.78
C ILE A 221 1.71 13.00 -3.95
N THR A 222 3.00 12.92 -4.24
CA THR A 222 4.02 13.74 -3.59
C THR A 222 3.79 15.21 -3.96
N THR A 223 3.37 16.03 -2.97
CA THR A 223 2.84 17.36 -3.21
C THR A 223 3.67 18.43 -2.49
N ALA A 224 4.13 19.43 -3.24
CA ALA A 224 4.76 20.62 -2.70
C ALA A 224 3.79 21.80 -2.69
N ILE A 225 3.67 22.51 -1.57
CA ILE A 225 2.89 23.75 -1.46
C ILE A 225 3.88 24.92 -1.42
N VAL A 226 3.90 25.70 -2.49
CA VAL A 226 4.88 26.79 -2.68
C VAL A 226 4.20 28.15 -2.86
N GLY A 227 4.93 29.23 -2.63
CA GLY A 227 4.44 30.60 -2.73
C GLY A 227 5.09 31.48 -1.67
N ARG A 228 4.94 32.80 -1.78
CA ARG A 228 5.53 33.78 -0.86
C ARG A 228 5.03 33.62 0.58
N PRO A 229 5.72 34.19 1.58
CA PRO A 229 5.18 34.31 2.94
C PRO A 229 3.82 35.03 2.94
N ASN A 230 2.93 34.62 3.87
CA ASN A 230 1.61 35.22 4.11
C ASN A 230 0.58 35.15 2.95
N VAL A 231 0.82 34.39 1.89
CA VAL A 231 -0.18 34.14 0.84
C VAL A 231 -1.29 33.17 1.28
N GLY A 232 -1.10 32.48 2.43
CA GLY A 232 -2.12 31.59 3.01
C GLY A 232 -1.80 30.10 2.90
N LYS A 233 -0.54 29.70 2.67
CA LYS A 233 -0.13 28.29 2.58
C LYS A 233 -0.51 27.47 3.81
N SER A 234 -0.14 27.94 5.02
CA SER A 234 -0.46 27.24 6.28
C SER A 234 -1.96 27.21 6.56
N SER A 235 -2.69 28.26 6.17
CA SER A 235 -4.16 28.29 6.28
C SER A 235 -4.81 27.30 5.32
N LEU A 236 -4.32 27.22 4.07
CA LEU A 236 -4.78 26.23 3.08
C LEU A 236 -4.55 24.81 3.61
N LEU A 237 -3.35 24.51 4.10
CA LEU A 237 -3.03 23.22 4.67
C LEU A 237 -3.97 22.88 5.83
N ASN A 238 -4.21 23.82 6.76
CA ASN A 238 -5.07 23.58 7.90
C ASN A 238 -6.54 23.34 7.45
N THR A 239 -7.04 24.09 6.49
CA THR A 239 -8.38 23.90 5.94
C THR A 239 -8.53 22.53 5.29
N LEU A 240 -7.61 22.16 4.41
CA LEU A 240 -7.59 20.83 3.78
C LEU A 240 -7.44 19.69 4.79
N ALA A 241 -6.71 19.94 5.89
CA ALA A 241 -6.55 18.96 6.97
C ALA A 241 -7.79 18.82 7.87
N HIS A 242 -8.55 19.91 8.09
CA HIS A 242 -9.75 19.90 8.94
C HIS A 242 -10.97 19.32 8.23
N ASP A 243 -11.20 19.67 6.96
CA ASP A 243 -12.38 19.24 6.20
C ASP A 243 -12.25 17.76 5.78
N ASN A 244 -11.05 17.26 5.53
CA ASN A 244 -10.79 15.93 4.98
C ASN A 244 -10.16 14.94 5.94
N LYS A 245 -10.36 15.04 7.27
CA LYS A 245 -9.82 14.12 8.29
C LYS A 245 -8.36 13.75 8.00
N ALA A 246 -7.45 14.72 8.17
CA ALA A 246 -6.02 14.43 8.09
C ALA A 246 -5.70 13.24 9.01
N ILE A 247 -5.38 12.11 8.41
CA ILE A 247 -4.84 10.98 9.15
C ILE A 247 -3.38 11.31 9.40
N VAL A 248 -3.10 12.10 10.44
CA VAL A 248 -1.74 12.23 10.98
C VAL A 248 -1.43 10.90 11.65
N THR A 249 -0.76 10.02 10.95
CA THR A 249 -0.26 8.78 11.54
C THR A 249 1.09 9.08 12.17
N ASP A 250 1.07 9.46 13.43
CA ASP A 250 2.21 9.19 14.30
C ASP A 250 2.23 7.66 14.49
N ILE A 251 3.01 6.95 13.70
CA ILE A 251 3.29 5.53 13.94
C ILE A 251 4.39 5.51 15.00
N PRO A 252 4.08 5.19 16.28
CA PRO A 252 5.11 5.07 17.30
C PRO A 252 5.98 3.86 16.96
N GLY A 253 7.28 4.08 16.72
CA GLY A 253 8.22 2.98 16.50
C GLY A 253 9.25 3.20 15.39
N THR A 254 9.11 4.22 14.54
CA THR A 254 10.09 4.58 13.52
C THR A 254 10.85 5.85 13.93
N THR A 255 11.83 5.69 14.81
CA THR A 255 12.60 6.80 15.40
C THR A 255 13.62 7.45 14.46
N ARG A 256 13.52 7.31 13.14
CA ARG A 256 14.47 7.89 12.19
C ARG A 256 13.89 8.45 10.88
N ASP A 257 12.60 8.28 10.61
CA ASP A 257 12.03 8.76 9.36
C ASP A 257 11.34 10.11 9.54
N VAL A 258 11.49 10.98 8.55
CA VAL A 258 10.79 12.26 8.42
C VAL A 258 9.29 12.01 8.63
N ILE A 259 8.66 12.78 9.52
CA ILE A 259 7.20 12.66 9.75
C ILE A 259 6.49 13.03 8.44
N GLU A 260 6.10 12.03 7.68
CA GLU A 260 5.32 12.21 6.47
C GLU A 260 3.89 12.62 6.84
N GLN A 261 3.45 13.75 6.34
CA GLN A 261 2.06 14.19 6.52
C GLN A 261 1.26 13.85 5.27
N PHE A 262 0.12 13.19 5.48
CA PHE A 262 -0.85 12.93 4.43
C PHE A 262 -2.11 13.74 4.67
N ILE A 263 -2.66 14.31 3.60
CA ILE A 263 -4.03 14.83 3.54
C ILE A 263 -4.77 14.08 2.44
N THR A 264 -6.06 13.88 2.61
CA THR A 264 -6.87 13.19 1.61
C THR A 264 -7.83 14.19 0.98
N ILE A 265 -7.76 14.36 -0.33
CA ILE A 265 -8.64 15.25 -1.11
C ILE A 265 -9.43 14.38 -2.07
N ASN A 266 -10.75 14.39 -1.97
CA ASN A 266 -11.66 13.57 -2.81
C ASN A 266 -11.21 12.09 -2.92
N ASN A 267 -10.87 11.47 -1.78
CA ASN A 267 -10.31 10.12 -1.67
C ASN A 267 -8.93 9.92 -2.34
N ILE A 268 -8.24 10.99 -2.71
CA ILE A 268 -6.87 10.97 -3.24
C ILE A 268 -5.90 11.35 -2.12
N PRO A 269 -4.97 10.48 -1.71
CA PRO A 269 -3.99 10.82 -0.70
C PRO A 269 -2.91 11.73 -1.31
N LEU A 270 -2.65 12.87 -0.68
CA LEU A 270 -1.54 13.76 -0.98
C LEU A 270 -0.48 13.61 0.11
N LYS A 271 0.73 13.27 -0.29
CA LYS A 271 1.92 13.21 0.56
C LYS A 271 2.61 14.56 0.54
N LEU A 272 2.56 15.30 1.65
CA LEU A 272 3.10 16.65 1.72
C LEU A 272 4.61 16.63 1.93
N LEU A 273 5.34 17.37 1.09
CA LEU A 273 6.77 17.64 1.27
C LEU A 273 6.98 18.89 2.14
N ASP A 274 7.98 18.82 3.01
CA ASP A 274 8.51 19.95 3.84
C ASP A 274 7.45 20.73 4.65
N THR A 275 6.71 20.01 5.50
CA THR A 275 5.72 20.64 6.40
C THR A 275 6.39 21.47 7.52
N ALA A 276 7.69 21.31 7.79
CA ALA A 276 8.42 22.08 8.81
C ALA A 276 8.49 23.58 8.45
N GLY A 277 8.72 23.93 7.18
CA GLY A 277 8.71 25.31 6.70
C GLY A 277 7.32 25.98 6.70
N ILE A 278 6.25 25.21 6.81
CA ILE A 278 4.87 25.71 6.81
C ILE A 278 4.37 26.01 8.24
N ARG A 279 4.94 25.35 9.27
CA ARG A 279 4.53 25.50 10.69
C ARG A 279 5.30 26.54 11.49
N GLU A 280 6.52 26.88 11.11
CA GLU A 280 7.33 27.89 11.82
C GLU A 280 7.08 29.29 11.25
N THR A 281 6.26 30.05 11.96
CA THR A 281 6.15 31.50 11.85
C THR A 281 7.15 32.13 12.83
N LEU A 282 7.94 33.08 12.30
CA LEU A 282 8.71 34.12 12.92
C LEU A 282 10.24 33.99 12.75
N ASP A 283 10.74 34.94 11.93
CA ASP A 283 12.08 35.50 11.90
C ASP A 283 13.32 34.58 11.88
N VAL A 284 14.08 34.70 10.81
CA VAL A 284 15.52 34.35 10.56
C VAL A 284 15.79 33.35 9.42
N VAL A 285 14.81 32.76 8.72
CA VAL A 285 15.09 31.65 7.77
C VAL A 285 14.73 31.96 6.29
N GLU A 286 14.67 33.21 5.85
CA GLU A 286 14.27 33.52 4.45
C GLU A 286 15.16 32.88 3.37
N LYS A 287 16.49 32.76 3.61
CA LYS A 287 17.40 32.15 2.63
C LYS A 287 17.34 30.61 2.59
N ILE A 288 17.16 29.97 3.75
CA ILE A 288 17.06 28.50 3.86
C ILE A 288 15.70 28.01 3.30
N GLY A 289 14.65 28.82 3.43
CA GLY A 289 13.33 28.53 2.87
C GLY A 289 13.27 28.44 1.34
N VAL A 290 14.07 29.24 0.64
CA VAL A 290 14.09 29.26 -0.84
C VAL A 290 14.82 28.03 -1.41
N GLU A 291 15.92 27.57 -0.79
CA GLU A 291 16.63 26.38 -1.22
C GLU A 291 15.80 25.12 -0.96
N ARG A 292 15.20 24.97 0.23
CA ARG A 292 14.31 23.85 0.57
C ARG A 292 13.07 23.81 -0.33
N SER A 293 12.51 24.97 -0.67
CA SER A 293 11.40 25.03 -1.62
C SER A 293 11.79 24.53 -3.02
N ARG A 294 13.04 24.73 -3.45
CA ARG A 294 13.55 24.21 -4.72
C ARG A 294 13.68 22.69 -4.73
N ASP A 295 14.19 22.12 -3.64
CA ASP A 295 14.31 20.68 -3.49
C ASP A 295 12.93 20.03 -3.47
N ALA A 296 12.00 20.56 -2.69
CA ALA A 296 10.61 20.10 -2.64
C ALA A 296 9.92 20.20 -4.02
N VAL A 297 10.14 21.29 -4.76
CA VAL A 297 9.64 21.43 -6.13
C VAL A 297 10.20 20.32 -7.03
N ASN A 298 11.50 19.98 -6.91
CA ASN A 298 12.12 18.96 -7.76
C ASN A 298 11.60 17.55 -7.51
N GLU A 299 11.26 17.22 -6.27
CA GLU A 299 10.77 15.90 -5.86
C GLU A 299 9.25 15.73 -6.01
N ALA A 300 8.49 16.82 -6.12
CA ALA A 300 7.04 16.79 -6.15
C ALA A 300 6.49 16.25 -7.47
N ASP A 301 5.47 15.38 -7.37
CA ASP A 301 4.60 14.97 -8.49
C ASP A 301 3.55 16.05 -8.79
N LEU A 302 3.11 16.81 -7.77
CA LEU A 302 2.15 17.91 -7.86
C LEU A 302 2.70 19.14 -7.15
N ILE A 303 2.59 20.30 -7.80
CA ILE A 303 2.96 21.58 -7.21
C ILE A 303 1.69 22.43 -7.04
N LEU A 304 1.40 22.84 -5.80
CA LEU A 304 0.35 23.80 -5.49
C LEU A 304 1.00 25.19 -5.28
N LEU A 305 0.94 26.04 -6.31
CA LEU A 305 1.44 27.42 -6.22
C LEU A 305 0.34 28.32 -5.67
N VAL A 306 0.54 28.84 -4.46
CA VAL A 306 -0.41 29.74 -3.78
C VAL A 306 0.00 31.18 -3.99
N LEU A 307 -0.89 31.98 -4.57
CA LEU A 307 -0.75 33.41 -4.83
C LEU A 307 -1.78 34.21 -4.02
N ASP A 308 -1.42 35.39 -3.58
CA ASP A 308 -2.34 36.36 -2.93
C ASP A 308 -3.00 37.24 -4.00
N ALA A 309 -4.26 36.94 -4.33
CA ALA A 309 -5.00 37.67 -5.37
C ALA A 309 -5.21 39.15 -5.03
N SER A 310 -5.09 39.56 -3.77
CA SER A 310 -5.26 40.96 -3.34
C SER A 310 -4.03 41.84 -3.57
N GLN A 311 -2.93 41.27 -4.10
CA GLN A 311 -1.69 41.98 -4.36
C GLN A 311 -1.24 41.78 -5.82
N PRO A 312 -0.52 42.74 -6.44
CA PRO A 312 0.07 42.51 -7.75
C PRO A 312 1.17 41.44 -7.66
N LEU A 313 1.38 40.71 -8.78
CA LEU A 313 2.42 39.70 -8.89
C LEU A 313 3.81 40.28 -8.62
N HIS A 314 4.57 39.60 -7.77
CA HIS A 314 5.95 39.95 -7.46
C HIS A 314 6.94 39.22 -8.39
N MET A 315 8.17 39.76 -8.52
CA MET A 315 9.21 39.15 -9.36
C MET A 315 9.54 37.72 -8.95
N ASP A 316 9.61 37.44 -7.64
CA ASP A 316 9.89 36.08 -7.12
C ASP A 316 8.80 35.07 -7.53
N GLU A 317 7.53 35.52 -7.64
CA GLU A 317 6.42 34.67 -8.10
C GLU A 317 6.52 34.37 -9.60
N LEU A 318 6.95 35.34 -10.40
CA LEU A 318 7.21 35.14 -11.83
C LEU A 318 8.39 34.18 -12.05
N GLU A 319 9.48 34.32 -11.28
CA GLU A 319 10.61 33.38 -11.33
C GLU A 319 10.18 31.97 -10.96
N LEU A 320 9.35 31.82 -9.91
CA LEU A 320 8.82 30.51 -9.48
C LEU A 320 7.90 29.91 -10.55
N MET A 321 7.04 30.71 -11.19
CA MET A 321 6.20 30.27 -12.30
C MET A 321 7.02 29.76 -13.47
N GLU A 322 8.12 30.42 -13.83
CA GLU A 322 9.02 29.96 -14.90
C GLU A 322 9.72 28.65 -14.49
N GLN A 323 10.13 28.48 -13.23
CA GLN A 323 10.78 27.25 -12.73
C GLN A 323 9.86 26.04 -12.80
N ILE A 324 8.56 26.21 -12.52
CA ILE A 324 7.59 25.12 -12.49
C ILE A 324 6.86 24.93 -13.82
N ARG A 325 7.19 25.70 -14.83
CA ARG A 325 6.61 25.64 -16.15
C ARG A 325 6.77 24.24 -16.77
N GLY A 326 5.66 23.69 -17.27
CA GLY A 326 5.63 22.33 -17.85
C GLY A 326 5.61 21.19 -16.85
N ARG A 327 5.58 21.48 -15.55
CA ARG A 327 5.35 20.48 -14.50
C ARG A 327 3.88 20.39 -14.13
N GLN A 328 3.48 19.26 -13.55
CA GLN A 328 2.12 19.09 -13.01
C GLN A 328 1.91 20.07 -11.86
N SER A 329 1.13 21.11 -12.12
CA SER A 329 0.95 22.21 -11.16
C SER A 329 -0.45 22.81 -11.22
N ILE A 330 -0.93 23.26 -10.05
CA ILE A 330 -2.17 24.01 -9.91
C ILE A 330 -1.81 25.36 -9.27
N VAL A 331 -2.25 26.44 -9.91
CA VAL A 331 -2.11 27.81 -9.42
C VAL A 331 -3.34 28.18 -8.63
N ILE A 332 -3.18 28.45 -7.35
CA ILE A 332 -4.24 28.82 -6.42
C ILE A 332 -4.22 30.33 -6.20
N MET A 333 -5.18 31.04 -6.77
CA MET A 333 -5.40 32.45 -6.50
C MET A 333 -6.23 32.58 -5.21
N ASN A 334 -5.53 32.74 -4.09
CA ASN A 334 -6.15 32.82 -2.76
C ASN A 334 -6.57 34.26 -2.41
N LYS A 335 -7.41 34.40 -1.38
CA LYS A 335 -7.96 35.65 -0.86
C LYS A 335 -8.91 36.34 -1.83
N MET A 336 -9.69 35.57 -2.59
CA MET A 336 -10.72 36.10 -3.51
C MET A 336 -11.89 36.78 -2.79
N ASP A 337 -11.94 36.74 -1.45
CA ASP A 337 -12.80 37.56 -0.60
C ASP A 337 -12.42 39.06 -0.60
N LEU A 338 -11.22 39.38 -1.13
CA LEU A 338 -10.72 40.75 -1.30
C LEU A 338 -10.70 41.13 -2.77
N PRO A 339 -10.66 42.46 -3.10
CA PRO A 339 -10.51 42.88 -4.48
C PRO A 339 -9.24 42.33 -5.14
N SER A 340 -9.40 41.67 -6.28
CA SER A 340 -8.25 41.11 -7.00
C SER A 340 -7.44 42.22 -7.67
N MET A 341 -6.10 42.13 -7.50
CA MET A 341 -5.09 42.98 -8.14
C MET A 341 -4.17 42.21 -9.09
N ILE A 342 -4.32 40.88 -9.18
CA ILE A 342 -3.55 40.04 -10.08
C ILE A 342 -4.10 40.16 -11.51
N ASP A 343 -3.19 40.34 -12.46
CA ASP A 343 -3.50 40.17 -13.89
C ASP A 343 -3.45 38.69 -14.25
N ILE A 344 -4.64 38.08 -14.40
CA ILE A 344 -4.78 36.65 -14.72
C ILE A 344 -4.17 36.28 -16.08
N ASP A 345 -4.10 37.24 -17.02
CA ASP A 345 -3.55 36.98 -18.35
C ASP A 345 -2.01 36.77 -18.31
N VAL A 346 -1.36 37.28 -17.28
CA VAL A 346 0.05 36.97 -17.01
C VAL A 346 0.18 35.50 -16.62
N ILE A 347 -0.67 34.98 -15.71
CA ILE A 347 -0.64 33.59 -15.23
C ILE A 347 -0.94 32.63 -16.40
N LYS A 348 -1.91 32.97 -17.26
CA LYS A 348 -2.29 32.16 -18.44
C LYS A 348 -1.17 32.01 -19.48
N ARG A 349 -0.10 32.82 -19.43
CA ARG A 349 1.10 32.63 -20.28
C ARG A 349 1.95 31.44 -19.86
N TYR A 350 1.84 31.06 -18.58
CA TYR A 350 2.65 29.99 -17.97
C TYR A 350 1.83 28.70 -17.80
N PHE A 351 0.51 28.81 -17.50
CA PHE A 351 -0.34 27.70 -17.12
C PHE A 351 -1.64 27.67 -17.93
N ALA A 352 -2.14 26.45 -18.16
CA ALA A 352 -3.43 26.25 -18.79
C ALA A 352 -4.59 26.78 -17.89
N PRO A 353 -5.67 27.33 -18.47
CA PRO A 353 -6.76 27.88 -17.69
C PRO A 353 -7.37 26.90 -16.68
N GLU A 354 -7.42 25.62 -17.01
CA GLU A 354 -7.93 24.51 -16.17
C GLU A 354 -7.05 24.21 -14.95
N SER A 355 -5.81 24.68 -14.95
CA SER A 355 -4.87 24.57 -13.82
C SER A 355 -4.89 25.78 -12.90
N ILE A 356 -5.77 26.77 -13.14
CA ILE A 356 -5.90 27.98 -12.34
C ILE A 356 -7.18 27.91 -11.52
N VAL A 357 -7.05 27.91 -10.18
CA VAL A 357 -8.18 27.83 -9.25
C VAL A 357 -8.26 29.12 -8.45
N SER A 358 -9.43 29.75 -8.48
CA SER A 358 -9.74 30.91 -7.65
C SER A 358 -10.41 30.45 -6.36
N MET A 359 -9.86 30.86 -5.19
CA MET A 359 -10.42 30.44 -3.91
C MET A 359 -10.22 31.49 -2.80
N SER A 360 -10.96 31.32 -1.74
CA SER A 360 -10.71 32.01 -0.47
C SER A 360 -10.67 30.98 0.66
N VAL A 361 -9.48 30.76 1.22
CA VAL A 361 -9.31 29.87 2.39
C VAL A 361 -10.14 30.38 3.58
N LYS A 362 -10.35 31.70 3.70
CA LYS A 362 -11.11 32.32 4.79
C LYS A 362 -12.60 32.03 4.73
N THR A 363 -13.20 32.06 3.53
CA THR A 363 -14.63 31.79 3.30
C THR A 363 -14.90 30.36 2.89
N GLN A 364 -13.85 29.55 2.66
CA GLN A 364 -13.89 28.17 2.15
C GLN A 364 -14.49 28.05 0.73
N GLU A 365 -14.61 29.15 0.00
CA GLU A 365 -15.05 29.13 -1.39
C GLU A 365 -13.94 28.65 -2.32
N GLY A 366 -14.26 27.80 -3.30
CA GLY A 366 -13.34 27.30 -4.31
C GLY A 366 -12.54 26.04 -3.90
N ILE A 367 -12.79 25.44 -2.74
CA ILE A 367 -12.16 24.17 -2.31
C ILE A 367 -12.58 23.05 -3.26
N ASP A 368 -13.88 22.94 -3.58
CA ASP A 368 -14.41 21.93 -4.51
C ASP A 368 -13.74 22.02 -5.90
N ALA A 369 -13.46 23.25 -6.37
CA ALA A 369 -12.78 23.46 -7.64
C ALA A 369 -11.30 22.99 -7.61
N LEU A 370 -10.64 23.13 -6.46
CA LEU A 370 -9.29 22.59 -6.25
C LEU A 370 -9.31 21.05 -6.25
N GLU A 371 -10.26 20.46 -5.55
CA GLU A 371 -10.45 19.01 -5.50
C GLU A 371 -10.72 18.42 -6.89
N GLU A 372 -11.59 19.07 -7.67
CA GLU A 372 -11.88 18.65 -9.04
C GLU A 372 -10.66 18.80 -9.95
N SER A 373 -9.87 19.87 -9.80
CA SER A 373 -8.66 20.10 -10.60
C SER A 373 -7.59 19.05 -10.31
N ILE A 374 -7.38 18.66 -9.03
CA ILE A 374 -6.48 17.57 -8.66
C ILE A 374 -6.98 16.24 -9.24
N SER A 375 -8.27 15.94 -9.09
CA SER A 375 -8.86 14.72 -9.63
C SER A 375 -8.69 14.63 -11.15
N ARG A 376 -8.88 15.71 -11.88
CA ARG A 376 -8.77 15.78 -13.34
C ARG A 376 -7.33 15.58 -13.83
N LEU A 377 -6.33 16.07 -13.09
CA LEU A 377 -4.92 15.94 -13.44
C LEU A 377 -4.43 14.50 -13.38
N PHE A 378 -4.89 13.71 -12.42
CA PHE A 378 -4.35 12.39 -12.13
C PHE A 378 -5.28 11.23 -12.47
N PHE A 379 -6.58 11.51 -12.70
CA PHE A 379 -7.57 10.49 -13.03
C PHE A 379 -8.34 10.90 -14.30
N SER A 380 -8.21 10.09 -15.33
CA SER A 380 -8.76 10.33 -16.68
C SER A 380 -10.31 10.25 -16.75
N GLY A 381 -11.03 10.66 -15.70
CA GLY A 381 -12.49 10.73 -15.69
C GLY A 381 -13.22 9.40 -15.48
N GLN A 382 -12.52 8.29 -15.23
CA GLN A 382 -13.12 6.97 -14.94
C GLN A 382 -13.21 6.65 -13.43
N LEU A 383 -13.37 7.66 -12.58
CA LEU A 383 -13.43 7.52 -11.12
C LEU A 383 -14.57 6.61 -10.60
N GLU A 384 -15.52 6.21 -11.45
CA GLU A 384 -16.79 5.63 -11.01
C GLU A 384 -16.96 4.11 -11.20
N SER A 385 -16.01 3.38 -11.80
CA SER A 385 -16.20 1.94 -11.94
C SER A 385 -15.71 1.17 -10.70
N ASN A 386 -16.64 0.81 -9.83
CA ASN A 386 -16.41 -0.06 -8.67
C ASN A 386 -15.97 -1.49 -9.03
N ASP A 387 -15.97 -1.87 -10.30
CA ASP A 387 -15.71 -3.24 -10.79
C ASP A 387 -14.27 -3.47 -11.26
N LEU A 388 -13.43 -2.44 -11.34
CA LEU A 388 -12.06 -2.60 -11.80
C LEU A 388 -11.17 -3.23 -10.72
N THR A 389 -10.37 -4.23 -11.12
CA THR A 389 -9.26 -4.72 -10.31
C THR A 389 -8.06 -3.81 -10.54
N TYR A 390 -7.65 -3.11 -9.49
CA TYR A 390 -6.51 -2.21 -9.56
C TYR A 390 -5.21 -2.95 -9.24
N VAL A 391 -4.18 -2.70 -10.04
CA VAL A 391 -2.81 -3.10 -9.73
C VAL A 391 -2.08 -1.87 -9.18
N SER A 392 -1.69 -1.91 -7.92
CA SER A 392 -1.08 -0.77 -7.22
C SER A 392 0.38 -1.00 -6.83
N ASN A 393 0.83 -2.26 -6.83
CA ASN A 393 2.16 -2.65 -6.41
C ASN A 393 3.15 -2.57 -7.58
N VAL A 394 4.25 -1.81 -7.40
CA VAL A 394 5.30 -1.63 -8.42
C VAL A 394 5.92 -2.96 -8.86
N ARG A 395 6.10 -3.93 -7.94
CA ARG A 395 6.59 -5.28 -8.26
C ARG A 395 5.64 -5.99 -9.22
N HIS A 396 4.34 -5.96 -8.95
CA HIS A 396 3.32 -6.58 -9.81
C HIS A 396 3.29 -5.93 -11.19
N ILE A 397 3.35 -4.58 -11.25
CA ILE A 397 3.38 -3.83 -12.51
C ILE A 397 4.60 -4.22 -13.35
N ALA A 398 5.78 -4.31 -12.72
CA ALA A 398 7.00 -4.70 -13.40
C ALA A 398 6.92 -6.13 -13.96
N LEU A 399 6.39 -7.08 -13.19
CA LEU A 399 6.22 -8.48 -13.60
C LEU A 399 5.18 -8.62 -14.72
N LEU A 400 4.05 -7.90 -14.65
CA LEU A 400 3.05 -7.88 -15.71
C LEU A 400 3.62 -7.34 -17.02
N ASN A 401 4.44 -6.27 -16.97
CA ASN A 401 5.11 -5.73 -18.15
C ASN A 401 6.11 -6.73 -18.75
N LYS A 402 6.90 -7.42 -17.91
CA LYS A 402 7.82 -8.46 -18.36
C LYS A 402 7.05 -9.62 -19.01
N ALA A 403 5.99 -10.13 -18.38
CA ALA A 403 5.18 -11.19 -18.92
C ALA A 403 4.53 -10.81 -20.26
N LYS A 404 4.05 -9.57 -20.36
CA LYS A 404 3.53 -9.05 -21.64
C LYS A 404 4.59 -9.02 -22.73
N GLN A 405 5.84 -8.62 -22.40
CA GLN A 405 6.94 -8.61 -23.36
C GLN A 405 7.29 -10.03 -23.82
N SER A 406 7.42 -10.98 -22.89
CA SER A 406 7.70 -12.39 -23.24
C SER A 406 6.60 -12.99 -24.12
N LEU A 407 5.32 -12.64 -23.88
CA LEU A 407 4.23 -13.07 -24.76
C LEU A 407 4.25 -12.40 -26.13
N GLN A 408 4.69 -11.15 -26.20
CA GLN A 408 4.90 -10.48 -27.49
C GLN A 408 6.02 -11.15 -28.28
N ASP A 409 7.12 -11.50 -27.61
CA ASP A 409 8.24 -12.20 -28.26
C ASP A 409 7.80 -13.59 -28.76
N ALA A 410 7.00 -14.34 -27.98
CA ALA A 410 6.40 -15.60 -28.38
C ALA A 410 5.44 -15.44 -29.59
N TYR A 411 4.62 -14.40 -29.58
CA TYR A 411 3.71 -14.06 -30.67
C TYR A 411 4.47 -13.79 -31.98
N ASP A 412 5.47 -12.91 -31.90
CA ASP A 412 6.29 -12.51 -33.07
C ASP A 412 7.11 -13.68 -33.61
N ALA A 413 7.62 -14.56 -32.73
CA ALA A 413 8.29 -15.79 -33.10
C ALA A 413 7.35 -16.77 -33.82
N ALA A 414 6.11 -16.91 -33.32
CA ALA A 414 5.08 -17.73 -33.97
C ALA A 414 4.65 -17.15 -35.32
N GLU A 415 4.62 -15.83 -35.50
CA GLU A 415 4.32 -15.19 -36.76
C GLU A 415 5.43 -15.42 -37.81
N GLN A 416 6.70 -15.44 -37.37
CA GLN A 416 7.86 -15.72 -38.18
C GLN A 416 8.10 -17.21 -38.45
N LEU A 417 7.21 -18.07 -37.97
CA LEU A 417 7.30 -19.54 -38.06
C LEU A 417 8.64 -20.08 -37.53
N ILE A 418 9.09 -19.51 -36.40
CA ILE A 418 10.24 -20.03 -35.66
C ILE A 418 9.88 -21.40 -35.07
N PRO A 419 10.85 -22.35 -34.94
CA PRO A 419 10.58 -23.66 -34.34
C PRO A 419 9.86 -23.56 -32.98
N ILE A 420 8.81 -24.37 -32.79
CA ILE A 420 7.89 -24.26 -31.64
C ILE A 420 8.55 -24.52 -30.28
N ASP A 421 9.64 -25.29 -30.24
CA ASP A 421 10.44 -25.51 -29.06
C ASP A 421 11.13 -24.22 -28.55
N MET A 422 11.49 -23.32 -29.47
CA MET A 422 12.01 -21.99 -29.11
C MET A 422 10.91 -21.07 -28.60
N ILE A 423 9.71 -21.10 -29.21
CA ILE A 423 8.55 -20.29 -28.76
C ILE A 423 8.11 -20.69 -27.36
N GLN A 424 8.22 -21.99 -27.02
CA GLN A 424 7.88 -22.50 -25.69
C GLN A 424 8.67 -21.81 -24.57
N ILE A 425 9.91 -21.40 -24.83
CA ILE A 425 10.76 -20.71 -23.83
C ILE A 425 10.11 -19.40 -23.41
N ASP A 426 9.62 -18.59 -24.32
CA ASP A 426 9.01 -17.29 -24.04
C ASP A 426 7.64 -17.43 -23.35
N VAL A 427 6.83 -18.41 -23.78
CA VAL A 427 5.56 -18.72 -23.12
C VAL A 427 5.80 -19.16 -21.67
N ARG A 428 6.81 -20.00 -21.44
CA ARG A 428 7.20 -20.47 -20.11
C ARG A 428 7.70 -19.30 -19.24
N LEU A 429 8.52 -18.43 -19.79
CA LEU A 429 9.03 -17.26 -19.09
C LEU A 429 7.88 -16.35 -18.63
N ALA A 430 6.88 -16.10 -19.49
CA ALA A 430 5.69 -15.36 -19.13
C ALA A 430 4.90 -16.03 -17.98
N TRP A 431 4.76 -17.36 -18.03
CA TRP A 431 4.10 -18.14 -16.99
C TRP A 431 4.84 -18.04 -15.64
N GLU A 432 6.17 -18.09 -15.64
CA GLU A 432 7.01 -17.93 -14.45
C GLU A 432 6.88 -16.52 -13.86
N GLN A 433 6.91 -15.48 -14.71
CA GLN A 433 6.78 -14.08 -14.30
C GLN A 433 5.39 -13.80 -13.66
N LEU A 434 4.33 -14.36 -14.21
CA LEU A 434 3.01 -14.28 -13.60
C LEU A 434 2.96 -15.07 -12.27
N GLY A 435 3.66 -16.21 -12.19
CA GLY A 435 3.77 -17.00 -10.97
C GLY A 435 4.48 -16.29 -9.83
N GLU A 436 5.48 -15.47 -10.15
CA GLU A 436 6.19 -14.66 -9.17
C GLU A 436 5.28 -13.62 -8.49
N ILE A 437 4.23 -13.13 -9.17
CA ILE A 437 3.24 -12.20 -8.57
C ILE A 437 2.55 -12.85 -7.38
N ILE A 438 2.10 -14.08 -7.52
CA ILE A 438 1.37 -14.82 -6.49
C ILE A 438 2.30 -15.63 -5.55
N GLY A 439 3.61 -15.66 -5.85
CA GLY A 439 4.62 -16.25 -4.99
C GLY A 439 4.96 -17.72 -5.27
N ASP A 440 4.46 -18.32 -6.37
CA ASP A 440 4.75 -19.73 -6.69
C ASP A 440 6.23 -20.01 -6.97
N THR A 441 6.98 -18.99 -7.40
CA THR A 441 8.40 -19.07 -7.76
C THR A 441 9.26 -18.10 -6.96
N ALA A 442 8.71 -17.50 -5.89
CA ALA A 442 9.41 -16.51 -5.09
C ALA A 442 10.54 -17.15 -4.25
N GLY A 443 11.76 -16.62 -4.39
CA GLY A 443 12.89 -17.05 -3.57
C GLY A 443 12.84 -16.49 -2.15
N ASP A 444 13.49 -17.17 -1.19
CA ASP A 444 13.51 -16.80 0.23
C ASP A 444 13.95 -15.35 0.47
N SER A 445 14.96 -14.87 -0.27
CA SER A 445 15.45 -13.47 -0.12
C SER A 445 14.40 -12.41 -0.47
N LEU A 446 13.57 -12.68 -1.47
CA LEU A 446 12.46 -11.80 -1.84
C LEU A 446 11.38 -11.81 -0.75
N LEU A 447 11.04 -12.99 -0.23
CA LEU A 447 10.08 -13.12 0.86
C LEU A 447 10.55 -12.36 2.09
N ASP A 448 11.81 -12.52 2.50
CA ASP A 448 12.38 -11.81 3.64
C ASP A 448 12.35 -10.28 3.43
N GLN A 449 12.67 -9.81 2.24
CA GLN A 449 12.59 -8.38 1.89
C GLN A 449 11.15 -7.86 2.00
N ILE A 450 10.17 -8.58 1.47
CA ILE A 450 8.75 -8.16 1.51
C ILE A 450 8.26 -8.12 2.96
N PHE A 451 8.47 -9.20 3.73
CA PHE A 451 7.95 -9.30 5.10
C PHE A 451 8.67 -8.39 6.09
N SER A 452 9.95 -8.03 5.85
CA SER A 452 10.67 -7.06 6.70
C SER A 452 10.02 -5.66 6.73
N GLN A 453 9.21 -5.31 5.74
CA GLN A 453 8.49 -4.03 5.67
C GLN A 453 7.19 -4.01 6.49
N PHE A 454 6.79 -5.15 7.05
CA PHE A 454 5.58 -5.28 7.84
C PHE A 454 5.77 -4.81 9.28
N CYS A 455 4.65 -4.49 9.94
CA CYS A 455 4.65 -4.19 11.35
C CYS A 455 4.90 -5.46 12.19
N LEU A 456 5.53 -5.32 13.35
CA LEU A 456 5.57 -6.35 14.37
C LEU A 456 4.14 -6.74 14.78
N GLY A 457 3.87 -8.04 14.90
CA GLY A 457 2.54 -8.54 15.29
C GLY A 457 1.57 -8.79 14.12
N LYS A 458 2.07 -8.64 12.88
CA LYS A 458 1.35 -8.95 11.62
C LYS A 458 2.04 -10.02 10.80
#